data_d3d9d91fe5734e5bf52e8d9089846bdd
#
_entry.id   d3d9d91fe5734e5bf52e8d9089846bdd
#
_cell.length_a   1.000
_cell.length_b   1.000
_cell.length_c   1.000
_cell.angle_alpha   90.00
_cell.angle_beta   90.00
_cell.angle_gamma   90.00
#
_symmetry.space_group_name_H-M   'P 1'
#
loop_
_entity.id
_entity.type
_entity.pdbx_description
1 polymer ?
#
loop_
_entity_poly.entity_id
_entity_poly.type
_entity_poly.pdbx_seq_one_letter_code
_entity_poly.pdbx_strand_id
1 'polypeptide(L)'
;MRKMMIATIAAAALALASTAAAALVPGVYDPGATGCVTVTYHDGVLHLAKNCVTSTNAAAGADITGLTGQTFTSASFTLQNAAQCNGGSPRFNIGTTTGLFWLGCNNVTPTINGDGTATYSFVPANLVWAGGGTAPTPGTLTSVSVLIDVQGTADLTKITVNGVAQVPTHLTGDRARACKNGGWKTFTNPTFKNQGQCVSHVQHQLKNGA
;
A
#
# COMPACT_ATOMS: atom_id res chain seq x y z
N MET A 1 -26.76 -58.85 29.44
CA MET A 1 -27.02 -57.93 28.35
C MET A 1 -26.13 -56.65 28.56
N ARG A 2 -25.00 -56.57 27.90
CA ARG A 2 -24.07 -55.38 27.97
C ARG A 2 -24.47 -54.36 26.92
N LYS A 3 -24.89 -53.17 27.35
CA LYS A 3 -25.16 -52.02 26.44
C LYS A 3 -23.84 -51.36 26.06
N MET A 4 -23.46 -51.45 24.78
CA MET A 4 -22.37 -50.69 24.18
C MET A 4 -22.85 -49.26 23.95
N MET A 5 -22.23 -48.27 24.63
CA MET A 5 -22.36 -46.86 24.30
C MET A 5 -21.35 -46.52 23.19
N ILE A 6 -21.86 -46.14 22.04
CA ILE A 6 -21.03 -45.58 20.93
C ILE A 6 -20.93 -44.08 21.17
N ALA A 7 -19.73 -43.61 21.50
CA ALA A 7 -19.43 -42.19 21.60
C ALA A 7 -19.08 -41.66 20.19
N THR A 8 -19.93 -40.82 19.64
CA THR A 8 -19.67 -40.11 18.37
C THR A 8 -18.78 -38.90 18.64
N ILE A 9 -17.53 -38.97 18.19
CA ILE A 9 -16.61 -37.84 18.24
C ILE A 9 -16.92 -36.97 17.00
N ALA A 10 -17.51 -35.80 17.22
CA ALA A 10 -17.67 -34.79 16.18
C ALA A 10 -16.33 -34.05 16.00
N ALA A 11 -15.63 -34.31 14.90
CA ALA A 11 -14.46 -33.57 14.51
C ALA A 11 -14.88 -32.21 13.96
N ALA A 12 -14.70 -31.15 14.74
CA ALA A 12 -14.83 -29.77 14.24
C ALA A 12 -13.65 -29.45 13.35
N ALA A 13 -13.85 -29.39 12.03
CA ALA A 13 -12.87 -28.88 11.09
C ALA A 13 -12.75 -27.37 11.28
N LEU A 14 -11.67 -26.89 11.92
CA LEU A 14 -11.29 -25.48 11.88
C LEU A 14 -10.84 -25.17 10.45
N ALA A 15 -11.69 -24.48 9.70
CA ALA A 15 -11.29 -23.85 8.44
C ALA A 15 -10.32 -22.70 8.79
N LEU A 16 -9.03 -22.93 8.61
CA LEU A 16 -8.02 -21.88 8.61
C LEU A 16 -8.27 -21.04 7.36
N ALA A 17 -9.01 -19.93 7.50
CA ALA A 17 -9.04 -18.91 6.48
C ALA A 17 -7.62 -18.36 6.36
N SER A 18 -6.92 -18.70 5.28
CA SER A 18 -5.66 -18.05 4.92
C SER A 18 -5.96 -16.58 4.63
N THR A 19 -5.69 -15.72 5.60
CA THR A 19 -5.69 -14.28 5.36
C THR A 19 -4.60 -14.02 4.32
N ALA A 20 -4.96 -13.57 3.12
CA ALA A 20 -3.99 -13.06 2.17
C ALA A 20 -3.13 -12.02 2.91
N ALA A 21 -1.83 -12.21 2.90
CA ALA A 21 -0.93 -11.25 3.52
C ALA A 21 -1.12 -9.89 2.82
N ALA A 22 -1.34 -8.85 3.59
CA ALA A 22 -1.43 -7.50 3.06
C ALA A 22 -0.08 -7.14 2.43
N ALA A 23 -0.09 -6.64 1.20
CA ALA A 23 1.09 -6.37 0.41
C ALA A 23 1.14 -4.91 -0.03
N LEU A 24 2.30 -4.30 0.11
CA LEU A 24 2.60 -2.98 -0.45
C LEU A 24 3.10 -3.16 -1.89
N VAL A 25 2.42 -2.52 -2.86
CA VAL A 25 2.73 -2.60 -4.30
C VAL A 25 3.05 -1.19 -4.81
N PRO A 26 4.34 -0.80 -4.86
CA PRO A 26 4.74 0.51 -5.36
C PRO A 26 4.33 0.73 -6.82
N GLY A 27 3.85 1.93 -7.15
CA GLY A 27 3.41 2.28 -8.49
C GLY A 27 3.23 3.79 -8.67
N VAL A 28 3.12 4.23 -9.93
CA VAL A 28 2.85 5.62 -10.30
C VAL A 28 1.54 5.72 -11.05
N TYR A 29 0.82 6.81 -10.82
CA TYR A 29 -0.30 7.26 -11.65
C TYR A 29 0.18 8.46 -12.45
N ASP A 30 0.32 8.30 -13.77
CA ASP A 30 0.81 9.35 -14.67
C ASP A 30 0.14 9.23 -16.06
N PRO A 31 -1.17 9.52 -16.14
CA PRO A 31 -1.93 9.35 -17.39
C PRO A 31 -1.46 10.26 -18.53
N GLY A 32 -0.78 11.36 -18.19
CA GLY A 32 -0.16 12.28 -19.16
C GLY A 32 1.21 11.84 -19.65
N ALA A 33 1.75 10.70 -19.16
CA ALA A 33 3.10 10.21 -19.45
C ALA A 33 4.18 11.30 -19.25
N THR A 34 4.04 12.09 -18.21
CA THR A 34 4.92 13.24 -17.94
C THR A 34 6.30 12.81 -17.45
N GLY A 35 6.42 11.60 -16.90
CA GLY A 35 7.64 11.08 -16.28
C GLY A 35 8.08 11.83 -15.02
N CYS A 36 7.22 12.68 -14.47
CA CYS A 36 7.58 13.56 -13.34
C CYS A 36 7.34 12.93 -11.96
N VAL A 37 6.84 11.70 -11.90
CA VAL A 37 6.60 10.96 -10.68
C VAL A 37 7.48 9.72 -10.62
N THR A 38 8.04 9.45 -9.46
CA THR A 38 8.85 8.25 -9.22
C THR A 38 8.51 7.61 -7.89
N VAL A 39 8.64 6.30 -7.83
CA VAL A 39 8.50 5.53 -6.60
C VAL A 39 9.61 4.49 -6.54
N THR A 40 10.25 4.37 -5.39
CA THR A 40 11.19 3.29 -5.10
C THR A 40 10.93 2.74 -3.71
N TYR A 41 11.30 1.47 -3.50
CA TYR A 41 11.31 0.88 -2.17
C TYR A 41 12.65 0.22 -1.95
N HIS A 42 13.37 0.68 -0.93
CA HIS A 42 14.69 0.19 -0.57
C HIS A 42 14.87 0.27 0.96
N ASP A 43 15.48 -0.73 1.57
CA ASP A 43 15.82 -0.76 3.00
C ASP A 43 14.67 -0.39 3.95
N GLY A 44 13.45 -0.84 3.63
CA GLY A 44 12.28 -0.55 4.47
C GLY A 44 11.67 0.85 4.26
N VAL A 45 12.18 1.63 3.30
CA VAL A 45 11.71 2.98 2.97
C VAL A 45 10.98 2.97 1.62
N LEU A 46 9.74 3.45 1.62
CA LEU A 46 9.00 3.79 0.41
C LEU A 46 9.29 5.27 0.09
N HIS A 47 10.15 5.50 -0.91
CA HIS A 47 10.46 6.84 -1.42
C HIS A 47 9.48 7.20 -2.52
N LEU A 48 8.78 8.31 -2.34
CA LEU A 48 7.83 8.89 -3.28
C LEU A 48 8.31 10.27 -3.72
N ALA A 49 8.29 10.54 -5.03
CA ALA A 49 8.64 11.87 -5.55
C ALA A 49 7.68 12.30 -6.65
N LYS A 50 7.25 13.57 -6.59
CA LYS A 50 6.54 14.28 -7.65
C LYS A 50 7.30 15.57 -7.95
N ASN A 51 7.99 15.61 -9.11
CA ASN A 51 8.84 16.72 -9.52
C ASN A 51 8.10 17.79 -10.33
N CYS A 52 6.90 17.49 -10.82
CA CYS A 52 6.03 18.46 -11.50
C CYS A 52 5.19 19.26 -10.50
N VAL A 53 4.62 20.36 -10.99
CA VAL A 53 3.72 21.20 -10.19
C VAL A 53 2.53 20.40 -9.67
N THR A 54 2.01 20.79 -8.50
CA THR A 54 0.92 20.09 -7.81
C THR A 54 -0.30 19.88 -8.70
N SER A 55 -0.63 20.82 -9.57
CA SER A 55 -1.80 20.74 -10.47
C SER A 55 -1.65 19.70 -11.60
N THR A 56 -0.45 19.16 -11.84
CA THR A 56 -0.27 18.05 -12.79
C THR A 56 -0.99 16.82 -12.28
N ASN A 57 -1.83 16.19 -13.12
CA ASN A 57 -2.56 14.96 -12.76
C ASN A 57 -1.62 13.75 -12.77
N ALA A 58 -0.80 13.66 -11.74
CA ALA A 58 0.16 12.58 -11.53
C ALA A 58 0.37 12.36 -10.03
N ALA A 59 0.63 11.12 -9.62
CA ALA A 59 0.89 10.74 -8.24
C ALA A 59 1.91 9.60 -8.17
N ALA A 60 2.75 9.62 -7.13
CA ALA A 60 3.62 8.51 -6.77
C ALA A 60 3.08 7.84 -5.51
N GLY A 61 3.03 6.51 -5.46
CA GLY A 61 2.44 5.84 -4.30
C GLY A 61 2.66 4.34 -4.27
N ALA A 62 1.87 3.68 -3.46
CA ALA A 62 1.79 2.23 -3.39
C ALA A 62 0.36 1.81 -3.07
N ASP A 63 -0.12 0.78 -3.76
CA ASP A 63 -1.35 0.10 -3.40
C ASP A 63 -1.10 -0.87 -2.25
N ILE A 64 -2.10 -1.00 -1.37
CA ILE A 64 -2.09 -1.93 -0.25
C ILE A 64 -3.16 -2.98 -0.50
N THR A 65 -2.73 -4.19 -0.85
CA THR A 65 -3.62 -5.30 -1.22
C THR A 65 -3.97 -6.19 -0.03
N GLY A 66 -4.93 -7.10 -0.21
CA GLY A 66 -5.33 -8.07 0.84
C GLY A 66 -6.25 -7.52 1.92
N LEU A 67 -6.79 -6.30 1.75
CA LEU A 67 -7.66 -5.64 2.73
C LEU A 67 -9.13 -5.57 2.30
N THR A 68 -9.46 -5.96 1.06
CA THR A 68 -10.83 -5.90 0.53
C THR A 68 -11.82 -6.67 1.41
N GLY A 69 -12.97 -6.07 1.68
CA GLY A 69 -14.03 -6.63 2.53
C GLY A 69 -13.84 -6.41 4.02
N GLN A 70 -12.66 -5.94 4.47
CA GLN A 70 -12.43 -5.62 5.88
C GLN A 70 -13.04 -4.27 6.25
N THR A 71 -13.31 -4.05 7.53
CA THR A 71 -13.63 -2.72 8.07
C THR A 71 -12.32 -1.96 8.32
N PHE A 72 -12.28 -0.67 7.99
CA PHE A 72 -11.16 0.19 8.35
C PHE A 72 -11.16 0.46 9.86
N THR A 73 -10.04 0.20 10.53
CA THR A 73 -9.88 0.43 11.97
C THR A 73 -8.75 1.39 12.30
N SER A 74 -7.66 1.37 11.52
CA SER A 74 -6.51 2.24 11.72
C SER A 74 -5.59 2.27 10.51
N ALA A 75 -4.79 3.34 10.39
CA ALA A 75 -3.64 3.39 9.50
C ALA A 75 -2.53 4.21 10.14
N SER A 76 -1.30 3.97 9.75
CA SER A 76 -0.18 4.82 10.14
C SER A 76 0.96 4.75 9.13
N PHE A 77 1.77 5.79 9.11
CA PHE A 77 3.09 5.80 8.50
C PHE A 77 4.03 6.71 9.30
N THR A 78 5.32 6.49 9.15
CA THR A 78 6.35 7.36 9.72
C THR A 78 7.11 8.04 8.59
N LEU A 79 7.18 9.38 8.60
CA LEU A 79 8.00 10.19 7.71
C LEU A 79 9.39 10.39 8.30
N GLN A 80 10.39 10.56 7.46
CA GLN A 80 11.76 10.82 7.87
C GLN A 80 11.89 12.14 8.65
N ASN A 81 11.03 13.12 8.34
CA ASN A 81 10.80 14.31 9.16
C ASN A 81 9.41 14.90 8.87
N ALA A 82 8.89 15.73 9.79
CA ALA A 82 7.56 16.32 9.65
C ALA A 82 7.44 17.29 8.46
N ALA A 83 8.54 17.87 7.96
CA ALA A 83 8.53 18.80 6.82
C ALA A 83 8.17 18.13 5.49
N GLN A 84 8.23 16.79 5.42
CA GLN A 84 7.75 16.02 4.28
C GLN A 84 6.22 15.95 4.18
N CYS A 85 5.48 16.41 5.20
CA CYS A 85 4.03 16.60 5.12
C CYS A 85 3.72 17.97 4.50
N ASN A 86 3.25 17.99 3.25
CA ASN A 86 2.93 19.21 2.53
C ASN A 86 1.57 19.10 1.84
N GLY A 87 0.68 20.09 2.03
CA GLY A 87 -0.63 20.13 1.38
C GLY A 87 -1.54 18.92 1.67
N GLY A 88 -1.33 18.22 2.79
CA GLY A 88 -2.08 17.01 3.13
C GLY A 88 -1.53 15.72 2.50
N SER A 89 -0.40 15.81 1.83
CA SER A 89 0.34 14.67 1.28
C SER A 89 1.67 14.47 2.03
N PRO A 90 2.12 13.22 2.27
CA PRO A 90 1.49 11.97 1.87
C PRO A 90 0.16 11.70 2.59
N ARG A 91 -0.69 10.91 1.92
CA ARG A 91 -1.97 10.49 2.46
C ARG A 91 -2.32 9.07 2.10
N PHE A 92 -3.23 8.46 2.89
CA PHE A 92 -3.95 7.28 2.42
C PHE A 92 -5.19 7.69 1.63
N ASN A 93 -5.45 7.00 0.55
CA ASN A 93 -6.73 6.92 -0.11
C ASN A 93 -7.41 5.64 0.37
N ILE A 94 -8.57 5.76 1.01
CA ILE A 94 -9.35 4.67 1.59
C ILE A 94 -10.63 4.53 0.77
N GLY A 95 -10.63 3.62 -0.20
CA GLY A 95 -11.82 3.24 -0.96
C GLY A 95 -12.68 2.28 -0.13
N THR A 96 -13.96 2.57 -0.06
CA THR A 96 -14.96 1.73 0.62
C THR A 96 -16.15 1.46 -0.29
N THR A 97 -17.06 0.58 0.12
CA THR A 97 -18.30 0.32 -0.61
C THR A 97 -19.23 1.54 -0.69
N THR A 98 -19.01 2.57 0.13
CA THR A 98 -19.78 3.82 0.13
C THR A 98 -19.04 4.98 -0.54
N GLY A 99 -17.78 4.78 -0.94
CA GLY A 99 -16.98 5.74 -1.68
C GLY A 99 -15.58 5.96 -1.13
N LEU A 100 -14.93 7.03 -1.56
CA LEU A 100 -13.54 7.35 -1.27
C LEU A 100 -13.41 8.30 -0.09
N PHE A 101 -12.48 8.00 0.80
CA PHE A 101 -12.05 8.86 1.91
C PHE A 101 -10.56 9.11 1.87
N TRP A 102 -10.12 10.22 2.44
CA TRP A 102 -8.71 10.59 2.56
C TRP A 102 -8.26 10.63 4.02
N LEU A 103 -6.99 10.27 4.25
CA LEU A 103 -6.29 10.45 5.52
C LEU A 103 -4.97 11.15 5.23
N GLY A 104 -5.02 12.47 5.16
CA GLY A 104 -3.85 13.30 4.88
C GLY A 104 -2.98 13.51 6.13
N CYS A 105 -1.69 13.65 5.94
CA CYS A 105 -0.76 13.92 7.04
C CYS A 105 -1.13 15.19 7.84
N ASN A 106 -1.83 16.15 7.22
CA ASN A 106 -2.33 17.36 7.90
C ASN A 106 -3.64 17.14 8.69
N ASN A 107 -4.25 15.95 8.62
CA ASN A 107 -5.50 15.66 9.35
C ASN A 107 -5.26 15.26 10.83
N VAL A 108 -4.02 15.01 11.19
CA VAL A 108 -3.62 14.63 12.56
C VAL A 108 -2.32 15.31 12.96
N THR A 109 -2.10 15.48 14.26
CA THR A 109 -0.82 15.92 14.81
C THR A 109 0.11 14.72 14.88
N PRO A 110 1.33 14.77 14.29
CA PRO A 110 2.26 13.66 14.36
C PRO A 110 2.88 13.53 15.77
N THR A 111 3.28 12.32 16.10
CA THR A 111 4.22 12.08 17.18
C THR A 111 5.63 12.24 16.64
N ILE A 112 6.39 13.19 17.19
CA ILE A 112 7.81 13.35 16.88
C ILE A 112 8.61 12.35 17.71
N ASN A 113 9.33 11.47 17.04
CA ASN A 113 10.15 10.44 17.67
C ASN A 113 11.52 10.99 18.09
N GLY A 114 12.20 10.30 19.01
CA GLY A 114 13.51 10.72 19.50
C GLY A 114 14.63 10.74 18.44
N ASP A 115 14.42 10.08 17.31
CA ASP A 115 15.31 10.09 16.14
C ASP A 115 14.98 11.20 15.11
N GLY A 116 14.02 12.08 15.43
CA GLY A 116 13.57 13.16 14.55
C GLY A 116 12.54 12.76 13.51
N THR A 117 12.18 11.49 13.39
CA THR A 117 11.11 11.03 12.51
C THR A 117 9.74 11.44 13.05
N ALA A 118 8.72 11.49 12.17
CA ALA A 118 7.37 11.91 12.51
C ALA A 118 6.35 10.80 12.18
N THR A 119 5.68 10.26 13.19
CA THR A 119 4.65 9.21 13.02
C THR A 119 3.26 9.82 12.99
N TYR A 120 2.53 9.53 11.92
CA TYR A 120 1.14 9.93 11.70
C TYR A 120 0.24 8.71 11.90
N SER A 121 -0.68 8.79 12.85
CA SER A 121 -1.60 7.70 13.19
C SER A 121 -3.05 8.14 13.00
N PHE A 122 -3.82 7.32 12.31
CA PHE A 122 -5.19 7.60 11.90
C PHE A 122 -6.15 6.55 12.45
N VAL A 123 -7.33 7.00 12.82
CA VAL A 123 -8.48 6.19 13.23
C VAL A 123 -9.69 6.54 12.36
N PRO A 124 -10.81 5.79 12.39
CA PRO A 124 -11.98 6.08 11.56
C PRO A 124 -12.52 7.51 11.66
N ALA A 125 -12.38 8.16 12.83
CA ALA A 125 -12.80 9.55 13.03
C ALA A 125 -11.99 10.58 12.21
N ASN A 126 -10.82 10.20 11.69
CA ASN A 126 -9.98 11.05 10.85
C ASN A 126 -10.31 10.96 9.35
N LEU A 127 -11.22 10.07 8.95
CA LEU A 127 -11.62 9.91 7.54
C LEU A 127 -12.29 11.17 7.01
N VAL A 128 -11.73 11.73 5.94
CA VAL A 128 -12.28 12.91 5.25
C VAL A 128 -12.94 12.45 3.96
N TRP A 129 -14.24 12.74 3.81
CA TRP A 129 -15.02 12.38 2.64
C TRP A 129 -14.55 13.13 1.37
N ALA A 130 -14.26 12.38 0.30
CA ALA A 130 -13.78 12.94 -0.96
C ALA A 130 -14.88 13.46 -1.89
N GLY A 131 -16.13 13.05 -1.68
CA GLY A 131 -17.23 13.32 -2.60
C GLY A 131 -17.96 14.65 -2.39
N GLY A 132 -17.57 15.45 -1.40
CA GLY A 132 -18.30 16.68 -1.04
C GLY A 132 -19.67 16.40 -0.39
N GLY A 133 -20.27 17.42 0.23
CA GLY A 133 -21.55 17.27 0.95
C GLY A 133 -21.42 16.43 2.21
N THR A 134 -22.53 15.80 2.64
CA THR A 134 -22.57 14.99 3.87
C THR A 134 -21.83 13.67 3.65
N ALA A 135 -20.83 13.41 4.51
CA ALA A 135 -20.09 12.15 4.48
C ALA A 135 -21.00 10.96 4.80
N PRO A 136 -21.01 9.90 3.97
CA PRO A 136 -21.69 8.67 4.33
C PRO A 136 -20.92 7.93 5.44
N THR A 137 -21.57 7.02 6.13
CA THR A 137 -20.88 6.07 7.00
C THR A 137 -19.96 5.21 6.12
N PRO A 138 -18.65 5.09 6.44
CA PRO A 138 -17.74 4.27 5.67
C PRO A 138 -18.20 2.81 5.66
N GLY A 139 -18.22 2.20 4.47
CA GLY A 139 -18.47 0.78 4.29
C GLY A 139 -17.20 -0.06 4.47
N THR A 140 -17.25 -1.30 3.98
CA THR A 140 -16.05 -2.15 3.95
C THR A 140 -15.06 -1.69 2.87
N LEU A 141 -13.77 -1.95 3.10
CA LEU A 141 -12.68 -1.58 2.20
C LEU A 141 -12.83 -2.23 0.82
N THR A 142 -12.65 -1.45 -0.22
CA THR A 142 -12.56 -1.91 -1.61
C THR A 142 -11.14 -1.70 -2.17
N SER A 143 -10.46 -0.65 -1.69
CA SER A 143 -9.07 -0.36 -2.05
C SER A 143 -8.40 0.48 -0.96
N VAL A 144 -7.09 0.36 -0.84
CA VAL A 144 -6.26 1.22 0.00
C VAL A 144 -4.99 1.54 -0.77
N SER A 145 -4.59 2.81 -0.78
CA SER A 145 -3.28 3.22 -1.26
C SER A 145 -2.69 4.30 -0.39
N VAL A 146 -1.36 4.45 -0.40
CA VAL A 146 -0.64 5.56 0.18
C VAL A 146 0.12 6.27 -0.92
N LEU A 147 0.05 7.61 -0.99
CA LEU A 147 0.59 8.35 -2.12
C LEU A 147 0.93 9.81 -1.78
N ILE A 148 1.73 10.42 -2.69
CA ILE A 148 1.84 11.87 -2.83
C ILE A 148 1.27 12.32 -4.17
N ASP A 149 0.53 13.42 -4.18
CA ASP A 149 0.00 14.08 -5.38
C ASP A 149 0.29 15.60 -5.40
N VAL A 150 1.00 16.08 -4.39
CA VAL A 150 1.60 17.44 -4.39
C VAL A 150 3.06 17.37 -4.80
N GLN A 151 3.58 18.47 -5.34
CA GLN A 151 5.00 18.59 -5.66
C GLN A 151 5.86 18.42 -4.41
N GLY A 152 6.84 17.55 -4.46
CA GLY A 152 7.74 17.26 -3.33
C GLY A 152 8.15 15.79 -3.27
N THR A 153 8.73 15.42 -2.14
CA THR A 153 9.18 14.06 -1.83
C THR A 153 8.70 13.63 -0.45
N ALA A 154 8.49 12.33 -0.27
CA ALA A 154 8.19 11.74 1.03
C ALA A 154 8.87 10.36 1.15
N ASP A 155 9.52 10.15 2.29
CA ASP A 155 10.15 8.89 2.67
C ASP A 155 9.32 8.26 3.80
N LEU A 156 8.57 7.21 3.45
CA LEU A 156 7.65 6.55 4.36
C LEU A 156 8.24 5.24 4.88
N THR A 157 8.17 5.06 6.18
CA THR A 157 8.51 3.81 6.87
C THR A 157 7.35 3.37 7.77
N LYS A 158 7.43 2.16 8.29
CA LYS A 158 6.46 1.63 9.28
C LYS A 158 5.00 1.83 8.85
N ILE A 159 4.72 1.64 7.55
CA ILE A 159 3.35 1.75 7.03
C ILE A 159 2.51 0.63 7.62
N THR A 160 1.38 0.96 8.25
CA THR A 160 0.42 -0.03 8.78
C THR A 160 -0.99 0.28 8.33
N VAL A 161 -1.82 -0.75 8.17
CA VAL A 161 -3.27 -0.61 8.02
C VAL A 161 -3.93 -1.72 8.83
N ASN A 162 -4.96 -1.38 9.60
CA ASN A 162 -5.65 -2.28 10.52
C ASN A 162 -4.69 -3.02 11.46
N GLY A 163 -3.63 -2.33 11.93
CA GLY A 163 -2.62 -2.90 12.82
C GLY A 163 -1.61 -3.84 12.15
N VAL A 164 -1.73 -4.08 10.84
CA VAL A 164 -0.83 -4.97 10.08
C VAL A 164 0.22 -4.12 9.35
N ALA A 165 1.50 -4.45 9.57
CA ALA A 165 2.61 -3.81 8.86
C ALA A 165 2.55 -4.14 7.37
N GLN A 166 2.69 -3.09 6.54
CA GLN A 166 2.69 -3.19 5.10
C GLN A 166 4.14 -3.22 4.61
N VAL A 167 4.55 -4.36 4.13
CA VAL A 167 5.86 -4.53 3.50
C VAL A 167 5.64 -4.94 2.05
N PRO A 168 6.48 -4.52 1.11
CA PRO A 168 6.43 -5.08 -0.22
C PRO A 168 6.51 -6.58 -0.07
N THR A 169 5.54 -7.29 -0.64
CA THR A 169 5.76 -8.70 -0.84
C THR A 169 7.04 -8.80 -1.65
N HIS A 170 8.07 -9.41 -1.06
CA HIS A 170 9.19 -9.92 -1.84
C HIS A 170 8.57 -10.86 -2.88
N LEU A 171 8.33 -10.31 -4.06
CA LEU A 171 7.81 -11.02 -5.21
C LEU A 171 8.92 -11.94 -5.76
N THR A 172 9.53 -12.74 -4.88
CA THR A 172 10.57 -13.72 -5.25
C THR A 172 10.05 -14.74 -6.26
N GLY A 173 8.74 -15.03 -6.25
CA GLY A 173 8.13 -15.90 -7.26
C GLY A 173 7.32 -15.15 -8.33
N ASP A 174 6.62 -14.08 -7.97
CA ASP A 174 5.63 -13.45 -8.84
C ASP A 174 6.19 -12.41 -9.79
N ARG A 175 7.28 -11.70 -9.44
CA ARG A 175 7.97 -10.84 -10.42
C ARG A 175 8.58 -11.63 -11.55
N ALA A 176 9.17 -12.79 -11.24
CA ALA A 176 9.65 -13.70 -12.28
C ALA A 176 8.48 -14.29 -13.09
N ARG A 177 7.28 -14.46 -12.48
CA ARG A 177 6.05 -14.83 -13.19
C ARG A 177 5.53 -13.72 -14.08
N ALA A 178 5.55 -12.46 -13.63
CA ALA A 178 5.18 -11.31 -14.44
C ALA A 178 6.01 -11.21 -15.72
N CYS A 179 7.26 -11.70 -15.70
CA CYS A 179 8.09 -11.79 -16.90
C CYS A 179 7.71 -12.93 -17.84
N LYS A 180 6.98 -13.96 -17.37
CA LYS A 180 6.64 -15.15 -18.15
C LYS A 180 5.47 -14.91 -19.11
N ASN A 181 5.27 -15.83 -20.07
CA ASN A 181 4.14 -15.85 -20.99
C ASN A 181 3.90 -14.53 -21.74
N GLY A 182 5.00 -13.84 -22.10
CA GLY A 182 4.91 -12.55 -22.81
C GLY A 182 4.75 -11.33 -21.91
N GLY A 183 4.58 -11.50 -20.59
CA GLY A 183 4.41 -10.39 -19.65
C GLY A 183 5.57 -9.40 -19.63
N TRP A 184 6.81 -9.84 -19.98
CA TRP A 184 7.95 -8.93 -20.13
C TRP A 184 7.73 -7.79 -21.13
N LYS A 185 6.79 -7.96 -22.08
CA LYS A 185 6.43 -6.94 -23.09
C LYS A 185 5.58 -5.81 -22.51
N THR A 186 4.94 -6.02 -21.36
CA THR A 186 4.06 -5.03 -20.71
C THR A 186 4.83 -4.03 -19.86
N PHE A 187 6.12 -4.28 -19.62
CA PHE A 187 6.96 -3.35 -18.87
C PHE A 187 7.38 -2.18 -19.76
N THR A 188 7.13 -0.97 -19.30
CA THR A 188 7.45 0.26 -20.01
C THR A 188 8.68 0.97 -19.45
N ASN A 189 9.03 0.70 -18.18
CA ASN A 189 10.24 1.22 -17.53
C ASN A 189 10.73 0.28 -16.42
N PRO A 190 11.84 -0.46 -16.60
CA PRO A 190 12.58 -0.61 -17.85
C PRO A 190 11.83 -1.45 -18.89
N THR A 191 12.12 -1.24 -20.16
CA THR A 191 11.69 -2.15 -21.22
C THR A 191 12.67 -3.32 -21.35
N PHE A 192 12.16 -4.49 -21.72
CA PHE A 192 12.96 -5.69 -21.87
C PHE A 192 12.90 -6.23 -23.32
N LYS A 193 14.02 -6.71 -23.82
CA LYS A 193 14.09 -7.33 -25.18
C LYS A 193 13.54 -8.76 -25.18
N ASN A 194 13.54 -9.43 -24.05
CA ASN A 194 13.06 -10.81 -23.90
C ASN A 194 12.76 -11.15 -22.44
N GLN A 195 12.13 -12.31 -22.23
CA GLN A 195 11.80 -12.82 -20.89
C GLN A 195 13.01 -12.99 -19.99
N GLY A 196 14.15 -13.45 -20.54
CA GLY A 196 15.38 -13.68 -19.77
C GLY A 196 15.93 -12.38 -19.18
N GLN A 197 15.94 -11.28 -19.93
CA GLN A 197 16.33 -9.95 -19.42
C GLN A 197 15.42 -9.48 -18.31
N CYS A 198 14.10 -9.64 -18.45
CA CYS A 198 13.15 -9.29 -17.43
C CYS A 198 13.39 -10.11 -16.15
N VAL A 199 13.51 -11.42 -16.25
CA VAL A 199 13.78 -12.30 -15.10
C VAL A 199 15.11 -11.97 -14.44
N SER A 200 16.18 -11.78 -15.23
CA SER A 200 17.50 -11.42 -14.71
C SER A 200 17.49 -10.08 -13.98
N HIS A 201 16.83 -9.07 -14.53
CA HIS A 201 16.67 -7.75 -13.91
C HIS A 201 15.97 -7.88 -12.56
N VAL A 202 14.85 -8.61 -12.52
CA VAL A 202 14.08 -8.86 -11.29
C VAL A 202 14.93 -9.61 -10.24
N GLN A 203 15.68 -10.62 -10.66
CA GLN A 203 16.56 -11.37 -9.75
C GLN A 203 17.74 -10.55 -9.23
N HIS A 204 18.28 -9.65 -10.05
CA HIS A 204 19.37 -8.77 -9.66
C HIS A 204 18.91 -7.72 -8.63
N GLN A 205 17.70 -7.20 -8.80
CA GLN A 205 17.09 -6.31 -7.80
C GLN A 205 16.84 -6.99 -6.47
N LEU A 206 16.52 -8.28 -6.48
CA LEU A 206 16.33 -9.09 -5.27
C LEU A 206 17.64 -9.38 -4.52
N LYS A 207 18.78 -9.46 -5.23
CA LYS A 207 20.09 -9.70 -4.60
C LYS A 207 20.70 -8.44 -3.99
N ASN A 208 20.39 -7.29 -4.53
CA ASN A 208 20.95 -5.99 -4.10
C ASN A 208 20.03 -5.24 -3.11
N GLY A 209 18.86 -5.77 -2.79
CA GLY A 209 17.89 -5.23 -1.84
C GLY A 209 17.64 -6.12 -0.62
N ALA A 210 18.55 -7.06 -0.33
CA ALA A 210 18.53 -7.91 0.86
C ALA A 210 19.55 -7.43 1.89
#